data_2b3c8a626a32455cb89594478181156b
#
_entry.id   2b3c8a626a32455cb89594478181156b
#
_cell.length_a   1.000
_cell.length_b   1.000
_cell.length_c   1.000
_cell.angle_alpha   90.00
_cell.angle_beta   90.00
_cell.angle_gamma   90.00
#
_symmetry.space_group_name_H-M   'P 1'
#
loop_
_entity.id
_entity.type
_entity.pdbx_description
1 polymer ?
#
loop_
_entity_poly.entity_id
_entity_poly.type
_entity_poly.pdbx_seq_one_letter_code
_entity_poly.pdbx_strand_id
1 'polypeptide(L)'
;MRLLPPLLGLLLASLAGAGSALAADCPLDLGRGTGWVVFSDHYMIAFRPEPMRIEIGEPFALLFNVCTKNGNPAELVAVEAQMPEQKRGMKYKPTIVSAGEGRYRAEGMVFDMPGRWELAIDVRAGEESERLTHEIILK
;
A
#
# COMPACT_ATOMS: atom_id res chain seq x y z
N MET A 1 -73.39 -14.91 22.41
CA MET A 1 -72.56 -14.02 21.61
C MET A 1 -71.17 -14.02 22.21
N ARG A 2 -70.22 -14.58 21.49
CA ARG A 2 -68.83 -14.55 21.93
C ARG A 2 -68.09 -13.65 20.95
N LEU A 3 -67.60 -12.53 21.47
CA LEU A 3 -66.74 -11.65 20.72
C LEU A 3 -65.31 -12.19 20.83
N LEU A 4 -64.74 -12.60 19.71
CA LEU A 4 -63.35 -12.91 19.63
C LEU A 4 -62.56 -11.62 19.54
N PRO A 5 -61.51 -11.48 20.34
CA PRO A 5 -60.63 -10.32 20.20
C PRO A 5 -59.81 -10.41 18.91
N PRO A 6 -59.56 -9.31 18.25
CA PRO A 6 -58.67 -9.33 17.11
C PRO A 6 -57.26 -9.63 17.55
N LEU A 7 -56.67 -10.62 16.98
CA LEU A 7 -55.25 -10.89 17.07
C LEU A 7 -54.50 -9.74 16.42
N LEU A 8 -53.94 -8.89 17.26
CA LEU A 8 -53.06 -7.85 16.82
C LEU A 8 -51.74 -8.51 16.45
N GLY A 9 -51.55 -8.78 15.15
CA GLY A 9 -50.30 -9.26 14.63
C GLY A 9 -49.22 -8.20 14.79
N LEU A 10 -48.33 -8.49 15.72
CA LEU A 10 -47.11 -7.68 15.89
C LEU A 10 -46.16 -7.96 14.71
N LEU A 11 -46.20 -7.11 13.71
CA LEU A 11 -45.19 -7.08 12.65
C LEU A 11 -43.90 -6.58 13.29
N LEU A 12 -43.01 -7.53 13.64
CA LEU A 12 -41.61 -7.21 13.89
C LEU A 12 -40.98 -6.82 12.56
N ALA A 13 -40.88 -5.54 12.31
CA ALA A 13 -40.04 -5.01 11.26
C ALA A 13 -38.57 -5.24 11.69
N SER A 14 -37.98 -6.27 11.13
CA SER A 14 -36.54 -6.48 11.20
C SER A 14 -35.90 -5.33 10.44
N LEU A 15 -35.42 -4.31 11.14
CA LEU A 15 -34.46 -3.38 10.56
C LEU A 15 -33.17 -4.17 10.35
N ALA A 16 -33.01 -4.70 9.15
CA ALA A 16 -31.71 -5.09 8.67
C ALA A 16 -30.87 -3.81 8.60
N GLY A 17 -30.07 -3.57 9.64
CA GLY A 17 -29.08 -2.51 9.59
C GLY A 17 -28.16 -2.81 8.46
N ALA A 18 -28.26 -2.05 7.36
CA ALA A 18 -27.23 -2.03 6.34
C ALA A 18 -25.97 -1.48 7.00
N GLY A 19 -25.08 -2.38 7.42
CA GLY A 19 -23.75 -1.99 7.86
C GLY A 19 -23.08 -1.29 6.70
N SER A 20 -22.88 0.03 6.81
CA SER A 20 -22.04 0.74 5.89
C SER A 20 -20.66 0.12 6.00
N ALA A 21 -20.23 -0.60 4.97
CA ALA A 21 -18.83 -0.97 4.83
C ALA A 21 -18.06 0.35 4.75
N LEU A 22 -17.43 0.75 5.85
CA LEU A 22 -16.49 1.87 5.82
C LEU A 22 -15.41 1.49 4.83
N ALA A 23 -15.22 2.31 3.79
CA ALA A 23 -14.08 2.18 2.91
C ALA A 23 -12.83 2.11 3.80
N ALA A 24 -12.00 1.10 3.59
CA ALA A 24 -10.79 0.95 4.35
C ALA A 24 -9.94 2.21 4.12
N ASP A 25 -9.74 3.00 5.16
CA ASP A 25 -8.84 4.13 5.08
C ASP A 25 -7.44 3.61 4.82
N CYS A 26 -6.80 4.17 3.81
CA CYS A 26 -5.40 3.89 3.54
C CYS A 26 -4.54 4.78 4.44
N PRO A 27 -3.89 4.22 5.48
CA PRO A 27 -3.05 5.02 6.34
C PRO A 27 -1.80 5.46 5.58
N LEU A 28 -1.58 6.77 5.53
CA LEU A 28 -0.39 7.37 4.92
C LEU A 28 0.69 7.71 5.96
N ASP A 29 0.57 7.19 7.17
CA ASP A 29 1.49 7.45 8.28
C ASP A 29 2.92 6.95 8.03
N LEU A 30 3.11 5.95 7.17
CA LEU A 30 4.44 5.51 6.73
C LEU A 30 5.23 6.62 6.02
N GLY A 31 4.54 7.59 5.45
CA GLY A 31 5.18 8.74 4.79
C GLY A 31 5.72 9.78 5.74
N ARG A 32 5.50 9.67 7.05
CA ARG A 32 5.98 10.62 8.04
C ARG A 32 7.45 10.41 8.39
N GLY A 33 8.12 11.49 8.74
CA GLY A 33 9.54 11.44 9.13
C GLY A 33 10.44 11.12 7.94
N THR A 34 11.06 9.95 7.92
CA THR A 34 11.95 9.49 6.84
C THR A 34 11.21 8.73 5.74
N GLY A 35 9.88 8.69 5.79
CA GLY A 35 9.07 8.05 4.77
C GLY A 35 8.68 8.99 3.64
N TRP A 36 8.01 8.42 2.66
CA TRP A 36 7.55 9.12 1.47
C TRP A 36 6.11 8.75 1.14
N VAL A 37 5.45 9.65 0.42
CA VAL A 37 4.12 9.41 -0.15
C VAL A 37 4.19 9.75 -1.62
N VAL A 38 3.73 8.83 -2.46
CA VAL A 38 3.62 9.05 -3.90
C VAL A 38 2.17 8.88 -4.34
N PHE A 39 1.76 9.68 -5.29
CA PHE A 39 0.41 9.71 -5.84
C PHE A 39 0.45 9.57 -7.34
N SER A 40 -0.57 8.91 -7.87
CA SER A 40 -0.91 8.97 -9.29
C SER A 40 -2.40 9.29 -9.41
N ASP A 41 -2.94 9.23 -10.62
CA ASP A 41 -4.37 9.43 -10.83
C ASP A 41 -5.22 8.35 -10.15
N HIS A 42 -4.67 7.15 -9.97
CA HIS A 42 -5.40 5.98 -9.48
C HIS A 42 -4.93 5.45 -8.13
N TYR A 43 -3.72 5.79 -7.69
CA TYR A 43 -3.09 5.19 -6.52
C TYR A 43 -2.54 6.21 -5.53
N MET A 44 -2.49 5.77 -4.29
CA MET A 44 -1.80 6.44 -3.18
C MET A 44 -0.90 5.42 -2.51
N ILE A 45 0.38 5.72 -2.38
CA ILE A 45 1.35 4.81 -1.78
C ILE A 45 2.15 5.57 -0.73
N ALA A 46 2.13 5.07 0.51
CA ALA A 46 3.02 5.52 1.56
C ALA A 46 4.05 4.44 1.82
N PHE A 47 5.30 4.80 2.00
CA PHE A 47 6.36 3.85 2.27
C PHE A 47 7.51 4.47 3.06
N ARG A 48 8.27 3.61 3.73
CA ARG A 48 9.45 4.01 4.48
C ARG A 48 10.48 2.89 4.54
N PRO A 49 11.76 3.22 4.71
CA PRO A 49 12.78 2.20 4.91
C PRO A 49 12.74 1.65 6.34
N GLU A 50 13.19 0.41 6.47
CA GLU A 50 13.47 -0.23 7.75
C GLU A 50 14.82 -0.97 7.66
N PRO A 51 15.84 -0.58 8.41
CA PRO A 51 15.86 0.54 9.36
C PRO A 51 15.63 1.90 8.68
N MET A 52 15.27 2.91 9.46
CA MET A 52 14.87 4.24 8.93
C MET A 52 15.98 4.94 8.15
N ARG A 53 17.22 4.61 8.42
CA ARG A 53 18.38 5.13 7.70
C ARG A 53 18.91 4.07 6.75
N ILE A 54 18.95 4.41 5.48
CA ILE A 54 19.52 3.55 4.44
C ILE A 54 21.04 3.76 4.44
N GLU A 55 21.79 2.68 4.63
CA GLU A 55 23.24 2.68 4.54
C GLU A 55 23.71 1.97 3.28
N ILE A 56 24.72 2.53 2.64
CA ILE A 56 25.27 1.98 1.39
C ILE A 56 25.87 0.61 1.65
N GLY A 57 25.50 -0.35 0.82
CA GLY A 57 25.98 -1.73 0.92
C GLY A 57 25.28 -2.60 1.95
N GLU A 58 24.41 -2.02 2.79
CA GLU A 58 23.69 -2.75 3.82
C GLU A 58 22.26 -3.08 3.37
N PRO A 59 21.77 -4.30 3.62
CA PRO A 59 20.41 -4.66 3.28
C PRO A 59 19.40 -3.91 4.15
N PHE A 60 18.30 -3.53 3.53
CA PHE A 60 17.16 -2.91 4.20
C PHE A 60 15.86 -3.41 3.60
N ALA A 61 14.75 -3.12 4.26
CA ALA A 61 13.42 -3.34 3.72
C ALA A 61 12.72 -2.02 3.47
N LEU A 62 11.76 -2.03 2.56
CA LEU A 62 10.77 -0.95 2.41
C LEU A 62 9.42 -1.46 2.88
N LEU A 63 8.78 -0.71 3.75
CA LEU A 63 7.41 -0.96 4.19
C LEU A 63 6.47 -0.12 3.35
N PHE A 64 5.39 -0.73 2.86
CA PHE A 64 4.42 -0.08 1.96
C PHE A 64 3.01 -0.17 2.49
N ASN A 65 2.25 0.91 2.32
CA ASN A 65 0.80 0.90 2.28
C ASN A 65 0.40 1.30 0.86
N VAL A 66 -0.28 0.39 0.16
CA VAL A 66 -0.66 0.56 -1.25
C VAL A 66 -2.17 0.59 -1.36
N CYS A 67 -2.70 1.70 -1.85
CA CYS A 67 -4.14 1.92 -1.94
C CYS A 67 -4.54 2.56 -3.26
N THR A 68 -5.77 2.31 -3.66
CA THR A 68 -6.41 3.09 -4.72
C THR A 68 -6.80 4.47 -4.18
N LYS A 69 -7.07 5.42 -5.07
CA LYS A 69 -7.58 6.75 -4.70
C LYS A 69 -8.91 6.70 -3.94
N ASN A 70 -9.66 5.61 -4.06
CA ASN A 70 -10.90 5.39 -3.31
C ASN A 70 -10.66 4.85 -1.89
N GLY A 71 -9.39 4.66 -1.50
CA GLY A 71 -9.02 4.15 -0.18
C GLY A 71 -9.05 2.63 -0.04
N ASN A 72 -9.29 1.90 -1.12
CA ASN A 72 -9.27 0.43 -1.11
C ASN A 72 -7.84 -0.09 -1.18
N PRO A 73 -7.54 -1.22 -0.52
CA PRO A 73 -6.25 -1.86 -0.66
C PRO A 73 -5.95 -2.24 -2.11
N ALA A 74 -4.70 -2.08 -2.51
CA ALA A 74 -4.19 -2.52 -3.81
C ALA A 74 -3.00 -3.45 -3.63
N GLU A 75 -2.59 -4.11 -4.69
CA GLU A 75 -1.50 -5.08 -4.67
C GLU A 75 -0.17 -4.43 -5.05
N LEU A 76 0.88 -4.71 -4.28
CA LEU A 76 2.25 -4.43 -4.66
C LEU A 76 2.78 -5.62 -5.46
N VAL A 77 3.04 -5.39 -6.74
CA VAL A 77 3.47 -6.45 -7.67
C VAL A 77 4.98 -6.62 -7.67
N ALA A 78 5.70 -5.51 -7.76
CA ALA A 78 7.16 -5.52 -7.82
C ALA A 78 7.74 -4.19 -7.34
N VAL A 79 8.97 -4.26 -6.85
CA VAL A 79 9.78 -3.09 -6.51
C VAL A 79 11.14 -3.29 -7.16
N GLU A 80 11.59 -2.29 -7.88
CA GLU A 80 12.89 -2.24 -8.52
C GLU A 80 13.55 -0.89 -8.23
N ALA A 81 14.86 -0.84 -8.31
CA ALA A 81 15.58 0.42 -8.22
C ALA A 81 16.77 0.41 -9.16
N GLN A 82 17.02 1.55 -9.75
CA GLN A 82 18.14 1.73 -10.68
C GLN A 82 18.78 3.11 -10.51
N MET A 83 20.03 3.20 -10.91
CA MET A 83 20.72 4.46 -11.07
C MET A 83 20.68 4.85 -12.56
N PRO A 84 19.78 5.74 -13.00
CA PRO A 84 19.59 6.03 -14.42
C PRO A 84 20.85 6.58 -15.09
N GLU A 85 21.61 7.41 -14.38
CA GLU A 85 22.82 8.04 -14.91
C GLU A 85 23.95 7.05 -15.12
N GLN A 86 23.96 5.95 -14.40
CA GLN A 86 24.98 4.92 -14.49
C GLN A 86 24.49 3.65 -15.18
N LYS A 87 23.24 3.64 -15.61
CA LYS A 87 22.59 2.52 -16.32
C LYS A 87 22.76 1.20 -15.58
N ARG A 88 22.59 1.22 -14.25
CA ARG A 88 22.70 0.02 -13.43
C ARG A 88 21.57 -0.07 -12.42
N GLY A 89 21.14 -1.29 -12.15
CA GLY A 89 20.16 -1.61 -11.14
C GLY A 89 20.78 -2.22 -9.89
N MET A 90 19.94 -2.64 -8.96
CA MET A 90 20.34 -3.44 -7.81
C MET A 90 20.83 -4.82 -8.28
N LYS A 91 21.80 -5.40 -7.55
CA LYS A 91 22.30 -6.74 -7.82
C LYS A 91 21.26 -7.83 -7.55
N TYR A 92 20.41 -7.62 -6.59
CA TYR A 92 19.44 -8.60 -6.12
C TYR A 92 18.03 -8.07 -6.30
N LYS A 93 17.12 -8.97 -6.64
CA LYS A 93 15.70 -8.66 -6.72
C LYS A 93 15.10 -8.77 -5.32
N PRO A 94 14.41 -7.74 -4.82
CA PRO A 94 13.78 -7.81 -3.50
C PRO A 94 12.63 -8.81 -3.50
N THR A 95 12.39 -9.39 -2.33
CA THR A 95 11.26 -10.28 -2.09
C THR A 95 10.09 -9.48 -1.55
N ILE A 96 8.92 -9.62 -2.18
CA ILE A 96 7.69 -8.96 -1.74
C ILE A 96 6.95 -9.88 -0.78
N VAL A 97 6.69 -9.39 0.43
CA VAL A 97 5.96 -10.11 1.47
C VAL A 97 4.71 -9.32 1.85
N SER A 98 3.55 -9.96 1.76
CA SER A 98 2.30 -9.34 2.21
C SER A 98 2.22 -9.34 3.74
N ALA A 99 1.81 -8.21 4.30
CA ALA A 99 1.62 -8.03 5.75
C ALA A 99 0.17 -7.68 6.10
N GLY A 100 -0.77 -7.95 5.20
CA GLY A 100 -2.18 -7.66 5.34
C GLY A 100 -2.72 -6.90 4.14
N GLU A 101 -3.94 -6.43 4.23
CA GLU A 101 -4.60 -5.71 3.15
C GLU A 101 -3.85 -4.43 2.78
N GLY A 102 -3.31 -4.37 1.58
CA GLY A 102 -2.55 -3.23 1.07
C GLY A 102 -1.20 -2.99 1.76
N ARG A 103 -0.80 -3.82 2.70
CA ARG A 103 0.45 -3.70 3.45
C ARG A 103 1.46 -4.72 2.96
N TYR A 104 2.66 -4.25 2.67
CA TYR A 104 3.72 -5.06 2.10
C TYR A 104 5.09 -4.69 2.66
N ARG A 105 6.01 -5.65 2.57
CA ARG A 105 7.44 -5.43 2.77
C ARG A 105 8.17 -5.84 1.49
N ALA A 106 9.07 -5.00 1.03
CA ALA A 106 10.07 -5.38 0.04
C ALA A 106 11.37 -5.64 0.80
N GLU A 107 11.75 -6.90 0.91
CA GLU A 107 12.92 -7.34 1.68
C GLU A 107 14.13 -7.57 0.77
N GLY A 108 15.30 -7.33 1.31
CA GLY A 108 16.55 -7.57 0.58
C GLY A 108 16.90 -6.45 -0.39
N MET A 109 16.47 -5.23 -0.12
CA MET A 109 16.92 -4.05 -0.84
C MET A 109 18.36 -3.75 -0.47
N VAL A 110 19.19 -3.46 -1.47
CA VAL A 110 20.58 -3.02 -1.25
C VAL A 110 20.93 -1.94 -2.26
N PHE A 111 21.29 -0.77 -1.76
CA PHE A 111 21.89 0.28 -2.58
C PHE A 111 23.41 0.24 -2.37
N ASP A 112 24.14 -0.19 -3.36
CA ASP A 112 25.59 -0.47 -3.26
C ASP A 112 26.49 0.73 -3.57
N MET A 113 25.90 1.88 -3.92
CA MET A 113 26.61 3.10 -4.27
C MET A 113 25.86 4.33 -3.81
N PRO A 114 26.59 5.42 -3.46
CA PRO A 114 25.97 6.72 -3.29
C PRO A 114 25.49 7.26 -4.65
N GLY A 115 24.54 8.18 -4.60
CA GLY A 115 24.03 8.86 -5.78
C GLY A 115 22.52 8.82 -5.86
N ARG A 116 22.01 9.09 -7.06
CA ARG A 116 20.59 9.16 -7.34
C ARG A 116 20.06 7.80 -7.79
N TRP A 117 19.17 7.24 -6.99
CA TRP A 117 18.44 6.02 -7.31
C TRP A 117 16.99 6.34 -7.66
N GLU A 118 16.48 5.72 -8.70
CA GLU A 118 15.06 5.77 -9.05
C GLU A 118 14.40 4.47 -8.62
N LEU A 119 13.48 4.59 -7.67
CA LEU A 119 12.64 3.49 -7.22
C LEU A 119 11.45 3.37 -8.14
N ALA A 120 11.18 2.18 -8.65
CA ALA A 120 10.00 1.85 -9.43
C ALA A 120 9.10 0.92 -8.63
N ILE A 121 7.86 1.30 -8.47
CA ILE A 121 6.86 0.60 -7.67
C ILE A 121 5.74 0.17 -8.61
N ASP A 122 5.62 -1.13 -8.85
CA ASP A 122 4.57 -1.68 -9.69
C ASP A 122 3.40 -2.13 -8.81
N VAL A 123 2.22 -1.60 -9.10
CA VAL A 123 0.99 -1.83 -8.34
C VAL A 123 -0.14 -2.27 -9.26
N ARG A 124 -1.11 -2.96 -8.67
CA ARG A 124 -2.28 -3.44 -9.38
C ARG A 124 -3.51 -3.42 -8.50
N ALA A 125 -4.64 -3.04 -9.10
CA ALA A 125 -5.97 -3.19 -8.52
C ALA A 125 -6.89 -3.76 -9.60
N GLY A 126 -7.32 -5.03 -9.43
CA GLY A 126 -8.05 -5.73 -10.48
C GLY A 126 -7.19 -5.90 -11.74
N GLU A 127 -7.67 -5.40 -12.86
CA GLU A 127 -6.95 -5.45 -14.14
C GLU A 127 -6.11 -4.20 -14.40
N GLU A 128 -6.21 -3.19 -13.55
CA GLU A 128 -5.45 -1.95 -13.68
C GLU A 128 -4.08 -2.05 -13.02
N SER A 129 -3.04 -1.89 -13.81
CA SER A 129 -1.65 -1.88 -13.35
C SER A 129 -1.02 -0.53 -13.64
N GLU A 130 -0.16 -0.09 -12.74
CA GLU A 130 0.56 1.18 -12.89
C GLU A 130 1.94 1.06 -12.27
N ARG A 131 2.89 1.80 -12.85
CA ARG A 131 4.23 1.96 -12.27
C ARG A 131 4.39 3.40 -11.80
N LEU A 132 4.64 3.55 -10.49
CA LEU A 132 4.99 4.83 -9.89
C LEU A 132 6.48 4.85 -9.62
N THR A 133 7.10 6.01 -9.76
CA THR A 133 8.52 6.18 -9.52
C THR A 133 8.79 7.20 -8.43
N HIS A 134 9.89 7.03 -7.71
CA HIS A 134 10.32 7.96 -6.69
C HIS A 134 11.84 8.02 -6.64
N GLU A 135 12.38 9.21 -6.53
CA GLU A 135 13.81 9.44 -6.46
C GLU A 135 14.30 9.36 -5.01
N ILE A 136 15.37 8.59 -4.79
CA ILE A 136 16.06 8.51 -3.50
C ILE A 136 17.52 8.90 -3.74
N ILE A 137 17.97 9.93 -3.03
CA ILE A 137 19.36 10.39 -3.12
C ILE A 137 20.11 9.94 -1.88
N LEU A 138 21.18 9.20 -2.10
CA LEU A 138 22.10 8.76 -1.04
C LEU A 138 23.41 9.54 -1.13
N LYS A 139 23.86 10.01 -0.01
CA LYS A 139 25.11 10.74 0.10
C LYS A 139 26.26 9.86 0.57
#